data_ed27b4fb65700461afc770dfd8ca1271
#
_entry.id   ed27b4fb65700461afc770dfd8ca1271
#
_cell.length_a   1.000
_cell.length_b   1.000
_cell.length_c   1.000
_cell.angle_alpha   90.00
_cell.angle_beta   90.00
_cell.angle_gamma   90.00
#
_symmetry.space_group_name_H-M   'P 1'
#
loop_
_entity.id
_entity.type
_entity.pdbx_description
1 polymer ?
#
loop_
_entity_poly.entity_id
_entity_poly.type
_entity_poly.pdbx_seq_one_letter_code
_entity_poly.pdbx_strand_id
1 'polypeptide(L)'
;MGTLGREDKTMEDEDQRPGINRRSFLRRAGVITLGSVAARGVYEVLDQAGGPQRAEAATIRRFQEQYLIDQLEVIVNNGVTVGIPPLHNDVFTAKLKNNMNWTSAALKTAKSRVENALAKVEAPYASTAAGLTIVVGWGLPYFRMFVPALMNSYLPAIPGSNPKQYAVLDAIRFPSDPDALVLEDNHVMFKLRSDSASIVSGAERALFDDQNSGAYIGDLFDLTSKRIGFLGRGFGSPSIAKALATAAQVPGADKIPNDAQLMMGFTSTQTQALGPSNIPSFETLPGVTDQWPNGYFAAGCAMHLSHLYLDIDTWYNSFTYKDRVQRMFSPRNAVPNDPNTVTIANGPAQVSTMAQVKQDATGSKLLGHNALLQQATRLAGTTYDNYGRRWPQGTPVPLREDFNTLDDPFAWTPGTVGPTNKPGMHFVAFVPGHHKFHAARLAMDGVMPDGTNFRTGQYNIPDQDMGINAKMRASHRQNYVIPPRRNRSFPLVELLK
;
A
#
# COMPACT_ATOMS: atom_id res chain seq x y z
N MET A 1 -57.57 16.41 -45.17
CA MET A 1 -56.17 16.31 -45.55
C MET A 1 -55.38 16.05 -44.28
N GLY A 2 -54.97 14.82 -44.07
CA GLY A 2 -54.43 14.34 -42.80
C GLY A 2 -52.95 14.61 -42.69
N THR A 3 -52.53 14.85 -41.45
CA THR A 3 -51.14 14.75 -41.03
C THR A 3 -51.05 13.67 -39.98
N LEU A 4 -50.29 12.62 -40.31
CA LEU A 4 -49.97 11.50 -39.45
C LEU A 4 -48.93 11.94 -38.41
N GLY A 5 -49.30 11.87 -37.14
CA GLY A 5 -48.37 11.94 -36.02
C GLY A 5 -47.60 10.63 -35.87
N ARG A 6 -46.28 10.73 -35.80
CA ARG A 6 -45.40 9.63 -35.44
C ARG A 6 -45.23 9.65 -33.94
N GLU A 7 -45.76 8.65 -33.26
CA GLU A 7 -45.45 8.39 -31.84
C GLU A 7 -44.05 7.83 -31.72
N ASP A 8 -43.21 8.55 -30.98
CA ASP A 8 -41.89 8.11 -30.56
C ASP A 8 -42.08 7.22 -29.31
N LYS A 9 -41.89 5.92 -29.47
CA LYS A 9 -41.81 4.98 -28.32
C LYS A 9 -40.40 5.03 -27.77
N THR A 10 -40.26 5.71 -26.66
CA THR A 10 -39.12 5.59 -25.77
C THR A 10 -39.04 4.16 -25.21
N MET A 11 -38.00 3.45 -25.57
CA MET A 11 -37.62 2.20 -24.89
C MET A 11 -36.95 2.55 -23.53
N GLU A 12 -37.73 2.54 -22.49
CA GLU A 12 -37.27 2.38 -21.12
C GLU A 12 -37.51 0.92 -20.72
N ASP A 13 -36.48 0.11 -20.78
CA ASP A 13 -36.43 -1.16 -20.07
C ASP A 13 -34.96 -1.39 -19.67
N GLU A 14 -34.53 -0.64 -18.65
CA GLU A 14 -33.27 -0.89 -17.96
C GLU A 14 -33.47 -2.03 -16.97
N ASP A 15 -32.81 -3.13 -17.27
CA ASP A 15 -32.59 -4.33 -16.50
C ASP A 15 -32.10 -3.99 -15.08
N GLN A 16 -33.00 -3.75 -14.13
CA GLN A 16 -32.73 -3.60 -12.71
C GLN A 16 -32.40 -4.96 -12.09
N ARG A 17 -31.21 -5.47 -12.30
CA ARG A 17 -30.67 -6.55 -11.51
C ARG A 17 -30.24 -5.98 -10.14
N PRO A 18 -30.64 -6.57 -9.01
CA PRO A 18 -30.20 -6.10 -7.70
C PRO A 18 -28.75 -6.53 -7.45
N GLY A 19 -27.80 -5.75 -7.93
CA GLY A 19 -26.42 -5.83 -7.47
C GLY A 19 -26.42 -5.47 -5.98
N ILE A 20 -25.97 -6.40 -5.10
CA ILE A 20 -25.76 -6.07 -3.69
C ILE A 20 -24.65 -5.04 -3.64
N ASN A 21 -25.05 -3.78 -3.46
CA ASN A 21 -24.13 -2.66 -3.40
C ASN A 21 -23.23 -2.81 -2.16
N ARG A 22 -21.93 -2.55 -2.28
CA ARG A 22 -20.97 -2.45 -1.15
C ARG A 22 -21.54 -1.68 0.05
N ARG A 23 -22.41 -0.70 -0.17
CA ARG A 23 -23.12 0.04 0.89
C ARG A 23 -24.07 -0.82 1.72
N SER A 24 -24.76 -1.80 1.12
CA SER A 24 -25.70 -2.67 1.86
C SER A 24 -24.96 -3.71 2.70
N PHE A 25 -23.78 -4.14 2.26
CA PHE A 25 -22.88 -5.04 2.98
C PHE A 25 -22.37 -4.39 4.27
N LEU A 26 -21.82 -3.20 4.19
CA LEU A 26 -21.23 -2.50 5.34
C LEU A 26 -22.28 -1.98 6.34
N ARG A 27 -23.51 -1.69 5.91
CA ARG A 27 -24.61 -1.39 6.83
C ARG A 27 -25.00 -2.58 7.71
N ARG A 28 -24.86 -3.81 7.21
CA ARG A 28 -25.13 -5.02 7.99
C ARG A 28 -24.02 -5.36 8.97
N ALA A 29 -22.76 -5.07 8.61
CA ALA A 29 -21.61 -5.25 9.49
C ALA A 29 -21.62 -4.32 10.73
N GLY A 30 -22.21 -3.14 10.63
CA GLY A 30 -22.30 -2.16 11.73
C GLY A 30 -23.28 -2.50 12.87
N VAL A 31 -24.01 -3.61 12.79
CA VAL A 31 -25.02 -4.01 13.79
C VAL A 31 -24.53 -5.16 14.70
N ILE A 32 -23.31 -5.67 14.48
CA ILE A 32 -22.81 -6.81 15.27
C ILE A 32 -22.23 -6.28 16.57
N THR A 33 -22.93 -6.52 17.68
CA THR A 33 -22.41 -6.37 19.06
C THR A 33 -21.32 -7.42 19.28
N LEU A 34 -20.06 -7.01 19.13
CA LEU A 34 -18.89 -7.87 19.29
C LEU A 34 -18.63 -8.08 20.80
N GLY A 35 -19.07 -9.21 21.32
CA GLY A 35 -18.49 -9.76 22.55
C GLY A 35 -17.04 -10.20 22.25
N SER A 36 -16.20 -10.30 23.28
CA SER A 36 -14.74 -10.60 23.22
C SER A 36 -14.41 -11.76 22.26
N VAL A 37 -14.18 -11.43 20.98
CA VAL A 37 -13.76 -12.36 19.94
C VAL A 37 -12.30 -12.07 19.62
N ALA A 38 -11.46 -13.09 19.51
CA ALA A 38 -10.08 -12.96 19.05
C ALA A 38 -10.03 -12.26 17.68
N ALA A 39 -8.95 -11.50 17.37
CA ALA A 39 -8.87 -10.66 16.18
C ALA A 39 -9.24 -11.38 14.87
N ARG A 40 -8.87 -12.66 14.71
CA ARG A 40 -9.27 -13.48 13.55
C ARG A 40 -10.78 -13.67 13.46
N GLY A 41 -11.47 -13.90 14.59
CA GLY A 41 -12.94 -14.01 14.60
C GLY A 41 -13.64 -12.71 14.23
N VAL A 42 -13.01 -11.55 14.44
CA VAL A 42 -13.54 -10.25 14.00
C VAL A 42 -13.50 -10.12 12.48
N TYR A 43 -12.42 -10.56 11.83
CA TYR A 43 -12.33 -10.57 10.37
C TYR A 43 -13.32 -11.58 9.74
N GLU A 44 -13.49 -12.76 10.35
CA GLU A 44 -14.45 -13.76 9.90
C GLU A 44 -15.90 -13.31 10.05
N VAL A 45 -16.23 -12.57 11.11
CA VAL A 45 -17.57 -12.00 11.33
C VAL A 45 -17.89 -10.94 10.27
N LEU A 46 -16.92 -10.13 9.88
CA LEU A 46 -17.09 -9.14 8.79
C LEU A 46 -17.35 -9.83 7.44
N ASP A 47 -16.70 -10.97 7.20
CA ASP A 47 -16.86 -11.74 5.97
C ASP A 47 -18.21 -12.48 5.90
N GLN A 48 -18.67 -13.06 7.01
CA GLN A 48 -19.96 -13.74 7.11
C GLN A 48 -21.16 -12.82 6.85
N ALA A 49 -21.03 -11.52 7.16
CA ALA A 49 -22.06 -10.53 6.88
C ALA A 49 -22.24 -10.23 5.38
N GLY A 50 -21.26 -10.60 4.52
CA GLY A 50 -21.23 -10.28 3.10
C GLY A 50 -21.60 -11.40 2.15
N GLY A 51 -21.38 -12.64 2.52
CA GLY A 51 -21.53 -13.80 1.65
C GLY A 51 -20.57 -13.79 0.44
N PRO A 52 -20.22 -14.94 -0.14
CA PRO A 52 -19.34 -15.00 -1.29
C PRO A 52 -20.06 -14.46 -2.53
N GLN A 53 -19.69 -13.27 -2.98
CA GLN A 53 -20.07 -12.80 -4.29
C GLN A 53 -19.16 -13.48 -5.32
N ARG A 54 -19.71 -14.47 -6.04
CA ARG A 54 -19.08 -14.94 -7.27
C ARG A 54 -19.16 -13.79 -8.28
N ALA A 55 -18.01 -13.21 -8.62
CA ALA A 55 -17.91 -12.34 -9.77
C ALA A 55 -18.27 -13.18 -11.00
N GLU A 56 -19.39 -12.88 -11.66
CA GLU A 56 -19.74 -13.47 -12.95
C GLU A 56 -18.60 -13.25 -13.93
N ALA A 57 -18.42 -14.22 -14.86
CA ALA A 57 -17.33 -14.30 -15.82
C ALA A 57 -17.37 -13.17 -16.86
N ALA A 58 -17.15 -11.94 -16.45
CA ALA A 58 -16.69 -10.88 -17.33
C ALA A 58 -15.28 -11.22 -17.79
N THR A 59 -14.90 -10.83 -19.01
CA THR A 59 -13.54 -11.04 -19.53
C THR A 59 -12.52 -10.54 -18.51
N ILE A 60 -11.79 -11.49 -17.88
CA ILE A 60 -10.87 -11.19 -16.80
C ILE A 60 -9.71 -10.39 -17.38
N ARG A 61 -9.65 -9.08 -17.09
CA ARG A 61 -8.52 -8.24 -17.44
C ARG A 61 -7.39 -8.46 -16.44
N ARG A 62 -6.20 -8.82 -16.94
CA ARG A 62 -4.97 -8.93 -16.16
C ARG A 62 -3.99 -7.86 -16.63
N PHE A 63 -3.58 -6.96 -15.73
CA PHE A 63 -2.57 -5.95 -16.01
C PHE A 63 -1.16 -6.58 -16.07
N GLN A 64 -0.25 -5.95 -16.82
CA GLN A 64 1.16 -6.30 -16.76
C GLN A 64 1.77 -5.87 -15.41
N GLU A 65 1.30 -4.75 -14.88
CA GLU A 65 1.63 -4.24 -13.57
C GLU A 65 0.86 -5.02 -12.50
N GLN A 66 1.56 -5.73 -11.63
CA GLN A 66 0.94 -6.59 -10.60
C GLN A 66 0.13 -5.80 -9.56
N TYR A 67 0.51 -4.54 -9.30
CA TYR A 67 -0.11 -3.70 -8.27
C TYR A 67 -1.42 -3.06 -8.71
N LEU A 68 -1.76 -3.07 -10.00
CA LEU A 68 -3.01 -2.49 -10.49
C LEU A 68 -4.21 -3.35 -10.15
N ILE A 69 -5.32 -2.67 -9.87
CA ILE A 69 -6.63 -3.25 -9.58
C ILE A 69 -7.61 -2.70 -10.60
N ASP A 70 -8.36 -3.59 -11.27
CA ASP A 70 -9.38 -3.17 -12.25
C ASP A 70 -10.64 -2.65 -11.53
N GLN A 71 -11.34 -1.71 -12.16
CA GLN A 71 -12.61 -1.16 -11.68
C GLN A 71 -12.57 -0.71 -10.22
N LEU A 72 -11.45 -0.08 -9.81
CA LEU A 72 -11.34 0.45 -8.45
C LEU A 72 -12.43 1.51 -8.21
N GLU A 73 -13.19 1.35 -7.13
CA GLU A 73 -14.17 2.38 -6.72
C GLU A 73 -13.43 3.69 -6.42
N VAL A 74 -13.89 4.78 -7.01
CA VAL A 74 -13.35 6.11 -6.80
C VAL A 74 -14.44 7.03 -6.29
N ILE A 75 -14.14 7.76 -5.22
CA ILE A 75 -15.04 8.76 -4.63
C ILE A 75 -14.35 10.11 -4.58
N VAL A 76 -15.13 11.18 -4.47
CA VAL A 76 -14.62 12.51 -4.16
C VAL A 76 -15.09 12.89 -2.76
N ASN A 77 -14.13 13.13 -1.86
CA ASN A 77 -14.40 13.58 -0.50
C ASN A 77 -13.66 14.87 -0.22
N ASN A 78 -14.39 15.91 0.15
CA ASN A 78 -13.86 17.26 0.39
C ASN A 78 -12.92 17.75 -0.74
N GLY A 79 -13.30 17.52 -2.00
CA GLY A 79 -12.53 17.92 -3.18
C GLY A 79 -11.29 17.07 -3.50
N VAL A 80 -11.07 15.98 -2.75
CA VAL A 80 -9.98 15.01 -3.00
C VAL A 80 -10.54 13.73 -3.59
N THR A 81 -9.97 13.28 -4.70
CA THR A 81 -10.29 12.00 -5.32
C THR A 81 -9.63 10.87 -4.55
N VAL A 82 -10.42 9.95 -4.01
CA VAL A 82 -9.96 8.83 -3.19
C VAL A 82 -10.35 7.52 -3.86
N GLY A 83 -9.38 6.66 -4.11
CA GLY A 83 -9.64 5.28 -4.50
C GLY A 83 -9.89 4.43 -3.25
N ILE A 84 -10.81 3.47 -3.36
CA ILE A 84 -11.16 2.54 -2.28
C ILE A 84 -10.50 1.20 -2.59
N PRO A 85 -9.37 0.87 -1.97
CA PRO A 85 -8.68 -0.39 -2.20
C PRO A 85 -9.41 -1.57 -1.57
N PRO A 86 -8.99 -2.82 -1.84
CA PRO A 86 -9.57 -4.01 -1.22
C PRO A 86 -9.54 -3.96 0.31
N LEU A 87 -10.59 -4.49 0.94
CA LEU A 87 -10.77 -4.42 2.39
C LEU A 87 -9.78 -5.29 3.16
N HIS A 88 -9.45 -6.47 2.64
CA HIS A 88 -8.56 -7.43 3.30
C HIS A 88 -7.24 -7.55 2.56
N ASN A 89 -6.16 -7.57 3.33
CA ASN A 89 -4.79 -7.70 2.84
C ASN A 89 -4.03 -8.69 3.71
N ASP A 90 -3.46 -9.73 3.10
CA ASP A 90 -2.52 -10.63 3.74
C ASP A 90 -1.18 -10.58 3.02
N VAL A 91 -0.10 -10.37 3.77
CA VAL A 91 1.26 -10.34 3.22
C VAL A 91 2.10 -11.40 3.92
N PHE A 92 2.65 -12.29 3.12
CA PHE A 92 3.59 -13.33 3.56
C PHE A 92 4.99 -12.94 3.11
N THR A 93 5.95 -12.96 4.03
CA THR A 93 7.36 -12.84 3.68
C THR A 93 8.04 -14.19 3.88
N ALA A 94 9.01 -14.51 3.04
CA ALA A 94 9.64 -15.83 3.07
C ALA A 94 11.09 -15.81 2.57
N LYS A 95 11.82 -16.83 2.97
CA LYS A 95 13.10 -17.26 2.36
C LYS A 95 12.88 -18.55 1.57
N LEU A 96 13.66 -18.75 0.52
CA LEU A 96 13.72 -20.05 -0.13
C LEU A 96 14.32 -21.08 0.84
N LYS A 97 13.77 -22.29 0.88
CA LYS A 97 14.20 -23.32 1.82
C LYS A 97 15.69 -23.63 1.73
N ASN A 98 16.38 -23.61 2.86
CA ASN A 98 17.82 -23.82 2.94
C ASN A 98 18.23 -25.28 2.70
N ASN A 99 17.33 -26.23 2.91
CA ASN A 99 17.59 -27.66 2.73
C ASN A 99 17.39 -28.16 1.28
N MET A 100 17.08 -27.24 0.35
CA MET A 100 16.96 -27.55 -1.07
C MET A 100 18.25 -27.22 -1.82
N ASN A 101 18.62 -28.08 -2.78
CA ASN A 101 19.71 -27.76 -3.69
C ASN A 101 19.18 -26.89 -4.87
N TRP A 102 19.39 -25.60 -4.78
CA TRP A 102 18.90 -24.62 -5.74
C TRP A 102 19.80 -24.52 -6.98
N THR A 103 19.88 -25.60 -7.78
CA THR A 103 20.51 -25.55 -9.10
C THR A 103 19.69 -24.70 -10.08
N SER A 104 20.31 -24.31 -11.22
CA SER A 104 19.57 -23.59 -12.29
C SER A 104 18.31 -24.35 -12.73
N ALA A 105 18.37 -25.67 -12.83
CA ALA A 105 17.23 -26.52 -13.18
C ALA A 105 16.13 -26.51 -12.10
N ALA A 106 16.53 -26.61 -10.81
CA ALA A 106 15.59 -26.52 -9.69
C ALA A 106 14.88 -25.17 -9.64
N LEU A 107 15.61 -24.06 -9.84
CA LEU A 107 15.06 -22.71 -9.90
C LEU A 107 14.06 -22.54 -11.05
N LYS A 108 14.38 -23.05 -12.25
CA LYS A 108 13.46 -23.03 -13.42
C LYS A 108 12.20 -23.85 -13.17
N THR A 109 12.32 -24.99 -12.51
CA THR A 109 11.18 -25.82 -12.09
C THR A 109 10.31 -25.10 -11.07
N ALA A 110 10.92 -24.47 -10.04
CA ALA A 110 10.22 -23.69 -9.05
C ALA A 110 9.49 -22.48 -9.66
N LYS A 111 10.11 -21.77 -10.62
CA LYS A 111 9.47 -20.70 -11.40
C LYS A 111 8.16 -21.17 -12.03
N SER A 112 8.21 -22.24 -12.79
CA SER A 112 7.03 -22.80 -13.49
C SER A 112 5.95 -23.24 -12.49
N ARG A 113 6.36 -23.87 -11.40
CA ARG A 113 5.46 -24.36 -10.35
C ARG A 113 4.76 -23.18 -9.64
N VAL A 114 5.49 -22.14 -9.25
CA VAL A 114 4.90 -20.96 -8.60
C VAL A 114 3.96 -20.24 -9.55
N GLU A 115 4.35 -20.03 -10.82
CA GLU A 115 3.47 -19.38 -11.78
C GLU A 115 2.16 -20.14 -12.01
N ASN A 116 2.24 -21.46 -12.15
CA ASN A 116 1.06 -22.31 -12.30
C ASN A 116 0.16 -22.25 -11.05
N ALA A 117 0.74 -22.24 -9.86
CA ALA A 117 0.01 -22.13 -8.60
C ALA A 117 -0.74 -20.79 -8.50
N LEU A 118 -0.04 -19.68 -8.76
CA LEU A 118 -0.64 -18.36 -8.76
C LEU A 118 -1.76 -18.22 -9.80
N ALA A 119 -1.51 -18.71 -11.03
CA ALA A 119 -2.51 -18.70 -12.09
C ALA A 119 -3.77 -19.51 -11.71
N LYS A 120 -3.59 -20.69 -11.08
CA LYS A 120 -4.69 -21.53 -10.62
C LYS A 120 -5.53 -20.86 -9.55
N VAL A 121 -4.89 -20.23 -8.56
CA VAL A 121 -5.58 -19.54 -7.46
C VAL A 121 -6.29 -18.28 -7.95
N GLU A 122 -5.71 -17.57 -8.91
CA GLU A 122 -6.32 -16.36 -9.49
C GLU A 122 -7.43 -16.68 -10.51
N ALA A 123 -7.42 -17.84 -11.17
CA ALA A 123 -8.30 -18.15 -12.30
C ALA A 123 -9.80 -17.94 -12.01
N PRO A 124 -10.34 -18.27 -10.82
CA PRO A 124 -11.75 -18.08 -10.51
C PRO A 124 -12.17 -16.62 -10.31
N TYR A 125 -11.23 -15.68 -10.22
CA TYR A 125 -11.48 -14.32 -9.78
C TYR A 125 -11.05 -13.27 -10.78
N ALA A 126 -11.83 -12.18 -10.89
CA ALA A 126 -11.41 -10.97 -11.59
C ALA A 126 -10.31 -10.24 -10.80
N SER A 127 -9.51 -9.41 -11.49
CA SER A 127 -8.48 -8.55 -10.87
C SER A 127 -9.09 -7.26 -10.31
N THR A 128 -10.25 -7.36 -9.65
CA THR A 128 -10.99 -6.25 -9.02
C THR A 128 -10.84 -6.32 -7.50
N ALA A 129 -11.31 -5.29 -6.80
CA ALA A 129 -11.34 -5.30 -5.34
C ALA A 129 -12.19 -6.44 -4.77
N ALA A 130 -13.31 -6.80 -5.42
CA ALA A 130 -14.17 -7.91 -5.01
C ALA A 130 -13.61 -9.29 -5.36
N GLY A 131 -12.69 -9.36 -6.34
CA GLY A 131 -12.04 -10.60 -6.73
C GLY A 131 -10.75 -10.86 -5.94
N LEU A 132 -9.74 -11.42 -6.60
CA LEU A 132 -8.42 -11.69 -6.00
C LEU A 132 -7.32 -11.02 -6.83
N THR A 133 -6.46 -10.28 -6.16
CA THR A 133 -5.23 -9.77 -6.75
C THR A 133 -4.03 -10.19 -5.91
N ILE A 134 -2.98 -10.67 -6.57
CA ILE A 134 -1.75 -11.12 -5.93
C ILE A 134 -0.57 -10.30 -6.47
N VAL A 135 0.23 -9.74 -5.57
CA VAL A 135 1.51 -9.08 -5.87
C VAL A 135 2.64 -9.93 -5.32
N VAL A 136 3.61 -10.26 -6.16
CA VAL A 136 4.83 -10.97 -5.76
C VAL A 136 6.01 -10.01 -5.88
N GLY A 137 6.73 -9.83 -4.78
CA GLY A 137 7.91 -8.98 -4.71
C GLY A 137 9.15 -9.75 -4.30
N TRP A 138 10.30 -9.38 -4.83
CA TRP A 138 11.57 -10.05 -4.59
C TRP A 138 12.56 -9.11 -3.92
N GLY A 139 13.09 -9.54 -2.76
CA GLY A 139 14.14 -8.82 -2.04
C GLY A 139 15.49 -8.94 -2.76
N LEU A 140 16.37 -7.94 -2.59
CA LEU A 140 17.74 -8.02 -3.12
C LEU A 140 18.53 -9.25 -2.64
N PRO A 141 18.30 -9.81 -1.43
CA PRO A 141 18.93 -11.07 -1.02
C PRO A 141 18.70 -12.22 -1.99
N TYR A 142 17.51 -12.34 -2.61
CA TYR A 142 17.25 -13.33 -3.64
C TYR A 142 18.18 -13.17 -4.84
N PHE A 143 18.29 -11.95 -5.36
CA PHE A 143 19.11 -11.69 -6.55
C PHE A 143 20.60 -11.97 -6.29
N ARG A 144 21.10 -11.56 -5.11
CA ARG A 144 22.50 -11.79 -4.72
C ARG A 144 22.82 -13.27 -4.57
N MET A 145 21.88 -14.06 -4.06
CA MET A 145 22.11 -15.47 -3.74
C MET A 145 21.90 -16.39 -4.94
N PHE A 146 20.85 -16.17 -5.72
CA PHE A 146 20.40 -17.14 -6.73
C PHE A 146 20.67 -16.74 -8.17
N VAL A 147 20.81 -15.45 -8.47
CA VAL A 147 21.05 -14.93 -9.83
C VAL A 147 22.10 -13.81 -9.87
N PRO A 148 23.21 -13.89 -9.11
CA PRO A 148 24.16 -12.79 -8.96
C PRO A 148 24.79 -12.33 -10.28
N ALA A 149 25.07 -13.25 -11.20
CA ALA A 149 25.68 -12.94 -12.50
C ALA A 149 24.75 -12.08 -13.40
N LEU A 150 23.46 -12.08 -13.16
CA LEU A 150 22.46 -11.36 -13.96
C LEU A 150 22.11 -9.98 -13.40
N MET A 151 22.43 -9.70 -12.13
CA MET A 151 22.06 -8.44 -11.48
C MET A 151 22.56 -7.22 -12.25
N ASN A 152 23.85 -7.23 -12.66
CA ASN A 152 24.44 -6.07 -13.31
C ASN A 152 23.81 -5.75 -14.67
N SER A 153 23.31 -6.74 -15.37
CA SER A 153 22.72 -6.59 -16.71
C SER A 153 21.23 -6.25 -16.69
N TYR A 154 20.49 -6.68 -15.65
CA TYR A 154 19.04 -6.68 -15.70
C TYR A 154 18.34 -5.88 -14.60
N LEU A 155 18.95 -5.73 -13.40
CA LEU A 155 18.29 -4.93 -12.36
C LEU A 155 18.17 -3.48 -12.78
N PRO A 156 17.00 -2.84 -12.51
CA PRO A 156 16.78 -1.43 -12.84
C PRO A 156 17.88 -0.54 -12.28
N ALA A 157 18.49 0.25 -13.14
CA ALA A 157 19.59 1.15 -12.79
C ALA A 157 19.27 2.58 -13.22
N ILE A 158 19.94 3.55 -12.58
CA ILE A 158 19.85 4.97 -12.90
C ILE A 158 20.69 5.22 -14.17
N PRO A 159 20.08 5.69 -15.27
CA PRO A 159 20.79 5.89 -16.53
C PRO A 159 21.97 6.87 -16.37
N GLY A 160 23.09 6.52 -16.99
CA GLY A 160 24.28 7.40 -17.03
C GLY A 160 25.02 7.53 -15.69
N SER A 161 24.63 6.80 -14.65
CA SER A 161 25.39 6.80 -13.39
C SER A 161 26.76 6.10 -13.56
N ASN A 162 27.81 6.73 -13.05
CA ASN A 162 29.18 6.17 -13.04
C ASN A 162 29.83 6.44 -11.66
N PRO A 163 30.09 5.41 -10.83
CA PRO A 163 29.77 3.99 -11.06
C PRO A 163 28.27 3.72 -11.17
N LYS A 164 27.89 2.60 -11.80
CA LYS A 164 26.49 2.20 -11.98
C LYS A 164 25.75 2.15 -10.65
N GLN A 165 24.64 2.88 -10.56
CA GLN A 165 23.75 2.90 -9.40
C GLN A 165 22.44 2.19 -9.74
N TYR A 166 22.01 1.29 -8.87
CA TYR A 166 20.71 0.63 -9.02
C TYR A 166 19.57 1.54 -8.50
N ALA A 167 18.45 1.54 -9.20
CA ALA A 167 17.22 2.16 -8.73
C ALA A 167 16.53 1.33 -7.63
N VAL A 168 16.93 0.06 -7.49
CA VAL A 168 16.45 -0.88 -6.44
C VAL A 168 17.54 -1.02 -5.38
N LEU A 169 17.17 -0.73 -4.12
CA LEU A 169 18.09 -0.62 -3.00
C LEU A 169 17.57 -1.43 -1.81
N ASP A 170 18.45 -1.85 -0.91
CA ASP A 170 18.03 -2.36 0.39
C ASP A 170 17.33 -1.28 1.22
N ALA A 171 16.53 -1.70 2.17
CA ALA A 171 16.02 -0.80 3.20
C ALA A 171 17.18 -0.37 4.11
N ILE A 172 17.10 0.86 4.60
CA ILE A 172 18.08 1.46 5.50
C ILE A 172 17.42 2.00 6.76
N ARG A 173 18.22 2.33 7.76
CA ARG A 173 17.78 3.09 8.93
C ARG A 173 17.68 4.57 8.61
N PHE A 174 16.72 5.23 9.24
CA PHE A 174 16.49 6.67 9.14
C PHE A 174 16.63 7.33 10.52
N PRO A 175 16.85 8.66 10.59
CA PRO A 175 17.18 9.35 11.84
C PRO A 175 16.20 9.16 13.01
N SER A 176 14.90 9.02 12.76
CA SER A 176 13.88 8.82 13.81
C SER A 176 13.53 7.34 14.06
N ASP A 177 14.24 6.41 13.45
CA ASP A 177 13.96 4.99 13.65
C ASP A 177 14.39 4.55 15.07
N PRO A 178 13.61 3.70 15.74
CA PRO A 178 14.02 3.13 17.01
C PRO A 178 15.20 2.16 16.83
N ASP A 179 16.05 2.03 17.87
CA ASP A 179 17.19 1.10 17.86
C ASP A 179 16.77 -0.35 17.59
N ALA A 180 15.59 -0.74 18.06
CA ALA A 180 15.02 -2.07 17.87
C ALA A 180 14.49 -2.35 16.44
N LEU A 181 14.55 -1.39 15.51
CA LEU A 181 14.12 -1.63 14.14
C LEU A 181 14.89 -2.79 13.51
N VAL A 182 14.19 -3.70 12.89
CA VAL A 182 14.75 -4.81 12.11
C VAL A 182 14.71 -4.46 10.60
N LEU A 183 15.87 -4.49 9.96
CA LEU A 183 15.98 -4.52 8.51
C LEU A 183 15.93 -5.98 8.08
N GLU A 184 14.84 -6.35 7.39
CA GLU A 184 14.59 -7.73 6.99
C GLU A 184 15.42 -8.11 5.74
N ASP A 185 15.65 -9.41 5.55
CA ASP A 185 16.44 -9.99 4.47
C ASP A 185 15.69 -11.12 3.74
N ASN A 186 14.37 -11.00 3.63
CA ASN A 186 13.54 -12.00 2.95
C ASN A 186 13.86 -12.08 1.45
N HIS A 187 13.70 -13.28 0.87
CA HIS A 187 13.88 -13.48 -0.56
C HIS A 187 12.67 -13.04 -1.35
N VAL A 188 11.45 -13.28 -0.82
CA VAL A 188 10.20 -13.05 -1.52
C VAL A 188 9.11 -12.58 -0.55
N MET A 189 8.15 -11.82 -1.08
CA MET A 189 6.88 -11.56 -0.43
C MET A 189 5.72 -11.83 -1.38
N PHE A 190 4.58 -12.25 -0.81
CA PHE A 190 3.30 -12.42 -1.50
C PHE A 190 2.27 -11.54 -0.81
N LYS A 191 1.64 -10.62 -1.54
CA LYS A 191 0.55 -9.79 -1.03
C LYS A 191 -0.75 -10.19 -1.71
N LEU A 192 -1.69 -10.75 -0.95
CA LEU A 192 -3.02 -11.18 -1.38
C LEU A 192 -4.04 -10.11 -0.97
N ARG A 193 -4.95 -9.73 -1.86
CA ARG A 193 -5.93 -8.65 -1.62
C ARG A 193 -7.30 -9.03 -2.16
N SER A 194 -8.35 -8.79 -1.36
CA SER A 194 -9.76 -8.94 -1.75
C SER A 194 -10.67 -8.14 -0.83
N ASP A 195 -11.89 -7.85 -1.25
CA ASP A 195 -12.94 -7.38 -0.35
C ASP A 195 -13.49 -8.52 0.53
N SER A 196 -13.17 -9.78 0.21
CA SER A 196 -13.61 -10.95 0.96
C SER A 196 -12.44 -11.60 1.69
N ALA A 197 -12.53 -11.72 3.01
CA ALA A 197 -11.54 -12.42 3.83
C ALA A 197 -11.47 -13.91 3.47
N SER A 198 -12.61 -14.53 3.11
CA SER A 198 -12.66 -15.94 2.72
C SER A 198 -11.93 -16.21 1.40
N ILE A 199 -11.92 -15.27 0.45
CA ILE A 199 -11.13 -15.39 -0.78
C ILE A 199 -9.64 -15.32 -0.44
N VAL A 200 -9.23 -14.36 0.39
CA VAL A 200 -7.81 -14.20 0.80
C VAL A 200 -7.34 -15.43 1.56
N SER A 201 -8.08 -15.88 2.59
CA SER A 201 -7.73 -17.06 3.39
C SER A 201 -7.79 -18.37 2.59
N GLY A 202 -8.71 -18.47 1.63
CA GLY A 202 -8.78 -19.61 0.71
C GLY A 202 -7.56 -19.67 -0.22
N ALA A 203 -7.12 -18.53 -0.74
CA ALA A 203 -5.91 -18.41 -1.56
C ALA A 203 -4.64 -18.74 -0.74
N GLU A 204 -4.53 -18.20 0.47
CA GLU A 204 -3.47 -18.54 1.42
C GLU A 204 -3.37 -20.03 1.65
N ARG A 205 -4.47 -20.65 2.08
CA ARG A 205 -4.50 -22.07 2.37
C ARG A 205 -4.09 -22.92 1.16
N ALA A 206 -4.58 -22.56 -0.03
CA ALA A 206 -4.25 -23.29 -1.25
C ALA A 206 -2.77 -23.20 -1.61
N LEU A 207 -2.13 -22.05 -1.34
CA LEU A 207 -0.71 -21.83 -1.67
C LEU A 207 0.25 -22.41 -0.62
N PHE A 208 -0.08 -22.30 0.68
CA PHE A 208 0.89 -22.54 1.73
C PHE A 208 0.55 -23.67 2.71
N ASP A 209 -0.72 -24.05 2.87
CA ASP A 209 -1.13 -25.00 3.91
C ASP A 209 -1.67 -26.32 3.34
N ASP A 210 -2.47 -26.30 2.27
CA ASP A 210 -3.13 -27.49 1.73
C ASP A 210 -2.28 -28.14 0.62
N GLN A 211 -1.51 -29.16 0.98
CA GLN A 211 -0.67 -29.93 0.06
C GLN A 211 -1.46 -30.60 -1.07
N ASN A 212 -2.78 -30.78 -0.93
CA ASN A 212 -3.65 -31.40 -1.92
C ASN A 212 -4.37 -30.40 -2.83
N SER A 213 -4.17 -29.11 -2.62
CA SER A 213 -4.85 -28.06 -3.40
C SER A 213 -4.51 -28.07 -4.90
N GLY A 214 -3.37 -28.67 -5.25
CA GLY A 214 -2.76 -28.61 -6.58
C GLY A 214 -2.24 -27.20 -6.94
N ALA A 215 -2.22 -26.29 -5.96
CA ALA A 215 -1.56 -24.97 -6.02
C ALA A 215 -0.52 -24.81 -4.89
N TYR A 216 -0.22 -25.87 -4.16
CA TYR A 216 0.68 -25.84 -3.03
C TYR A 216 2.14 -25.54 -3.45
N ILE A 217 2.70 -24.53 -2.80
CA ILE A 217 4.09 -24.09 -2.98
C ILE A 217 4.83 -23.90 -1.64
N GLY A 218 4.19 -24.21 -0.51
CA GLY A 218 4.74 -24.03 0.84
C GLY A 218 6.00 -24.85 1.12
N ASP A 219 6.24 -25.92 0.37
CA ASP A 219 7.47 -26.70 0.44
C ASP A 219 8.69 -26.03 -0.19
N LEU A 220 8.51 -24.95 -0.96
CA LEU A 220 9.60 -24.15 -1.54
C LEU A 220 10.11 -23.06 -0.58
N PHE A 221 9.31 -22.69 0.43
CA PHE A 221 9.52 -21.48 1.21
C PHE A 221 9.49 -21.75 2.73
N ASP A 222 10.38 -21.06 3.44
CA ASP A 222 10.31 -20.87 4.88
C ASP A 222 9.68 -19.51 5.15
N LEU A 223 8.43 -19.48 5.62
CA LEU A 223 7.72 -18.24 5.94
C LEU A 223 8.39 -17.56 7.15
N THR A 224 8.61 -16.25 7.05
CA THR A 224 9.26 -15.44 8.09
C THR A 224 8.29 -14.51 8.80
N SER A 225 7.21 -14.08 8.14
CA SER A 225 6.11 -13.37 8.77
C SER A 225 4.81 -13.57 8.01
N LYS A 226 3.71 -13.41 8.73
CA LYS A 226 2.36 -13.27 8.18
C LYS A 226 1.76 -11.97 8.71
N ARG A 227 1.42 -11.07 7.79
CA ARG A 227 0.90 -9.73 8.08
C ARG A 227 -0.53 -9.64 7.59
N ILE A 228 -1.48 -9.71 8.50
CA ILE A 228 -2.91 -9.60 8.21
C ILE A 228 -3.35 -8.17 8.48
N GLY A 229 -4.18 -7.62 7.60
CA GLY A 229 -4.71 -6.31 7.83
C GLY A 229 -5.94 -5.97 7.00
N PHE A 230 -6.45 -4.80 7.27
CA PHE A 230 -7.71 -4.34 6.72
C PHE A 230 -7.67 -2.86 6.36
N LEU A 231 -8.50 -2.47 5.41
CA LEU A 231 -8.80 -1.07 5.13
C LEU A 231 -10.22 -0.75 5.58
N GLY A 232 -10.36 0.38 6.26
CA GLY A 232 -11.68 0.93 6.53
C GLY A 232 -12.24 1.57 5.27
N ARG A 233 -13.53 1.35 4.94
CA ARG A 233 -14.11 2.07 3.83
C ARG A 233 -14.26 3.57 4.17
N GLY A 234 -14.82 3.89 5.33
CA GLY A 234 -15.13 5.27 5.70
C GLY A 234 -16.07 5.98 4.72
N PHE A 235 -16.02 7.31 4.66
CA PHE A 235 -16.70 8.16 3.67
C PHE A 235 -18.22 7.93 3.59
N GLY A 236 -18.92 8.13 4.74
CA GLY A 236 -20.36 7.94 4.87
C GLY A 236 -20.78 6.48 5.08
N SER A 237 -19.81 5.57 5.24
CA SER A 237 -20.00 4.22 5.77
C SER A 237 -19.31 4.11 7.12
N PRO A 238 -19.75 3.21 8.03
CA PRO A 238 -19.07 3.03 9.30
C PRO A 238 -17.56 2.72 9.10
N SER A 239 -16.72 3.39 9.90
CA SER A 239 -15.28 3.15 9.88
C SER A 239 -14.96 1.76 10.44
N ILE A 240 -14.46 0.87 9.60
CA ILE A 240 -13.98 -0.45 10.02
C ILE A 240 -12.79 -0.28 10.97
N ALA A 241 -11.90 0.70 10.69
CA ALA A 241 -10.77 1.01 11.56
C ALA A 241 -11.21 1.36 12.99
N LYS A 242 -12.26 2.20 13.13
CA LYS A 242 -12.85 2.51 14.44
C LYS A 242 -13.50 1.29 15.08
N ALA A 243 -14.33 0.56 14.34
CA ALA A 243 -15.07 -0.59 14.85
C ALA A 243 -14.13 -1.66 15.40
N LEU A 244 -13.09 -2.04 14.63
CA LEU A 244 -12.14 -3.07 15.03
C LEU A 244 -11.23 -2.61 16.17
N ALA A 245 -10.72 -1.38 16.14
CA ALA A 245 -9.90 -0.84 17.22
C ALA A 245 -10.71 -0.74 18.53
N THR A 246 -11.99 -0.36 18.46
CA THR A 246 -12.91 -0.33 19.65
C THR A 246 -13.16 -1.74 20.17
N ALA A 247 -13.47 -2.70 19.30
CA ALA A 247 -13.66 -4.10 19.69
C ALA A 247 -12.41 -4.72 20.34
N ALA A 248 -11.23 -4.33 19.87
CA ALA A 248 -9.95 -4.71 20.44
C ALA A 248 -9.56 -3.92 21.70
N GLN A 249 -10.42 -3.02 22.17
CA GLN A 249 -10.20 -2.18 23.35
C GLN A 249 -8.90 -1.33 23.25
N VAL A 250 -8.59 -0.87 22.06
CA VAL A 250 -7.43 0.04 21.86
C VAL A 250 -7.75 1.39 22.53
N PRO A 251 -6.90 1.90 23.46
CA PRO A 251 -7.10 3.19 24.07
C PRO A 251 -7.19 4.32 23.03
N GLY A 252 -8.23 5.18 23.14
CA GLY A 252 -8.49 6.27 22.19
C GLY A 252 -9.25 5.86 20.92
N ALA A 253 -9.58 4.58 20.74
CA ALA A 253 -10.30 4.08 19.57
C ALA A 253 -11.70 4.70 19.39
N ASP A 254 -12.40 5.01 20.48
CA ASP A 254 -13.70 5.67 20.51
C ASP A 254 -13.68 7.04 19.79
N LYS A 255 -12.53 7.71 19.80
CA LYS A 255 -12.29 9.03 19.19
C LYS A 255 -11.85 8.98 17.73
N ILE A 256 -11.61 7.78 17.17
CA ILE A 256 -11.35 7.64 15.73
C ILE A 256 -12.58 8.19 14.97
N PRO A 257 -12.38 9.05 13.94
CA PRO A 257 -13.49 9.60 13.17
C PRO A 257 -14.34 8.51 12.53
N ASN A 258 -15.67 8.76 12.45
CA ASN A 258 -16.61 7.79 11.88
C ASN A 258 -16.37 7.48 10.39
N ASP A 259 -15.71 8.40 9.68
CA ASP A 259 -15.39 8.29 8.25
C ASP A 259 -13.93 7.86 7.97
N ALA A 260 -13.17 7.50 9.02
CA ALA A 260 -11.76 7.16 8.88
C ALA A 260 -11.54 5.81 8.17
N GLN A 261 -10.65 5.80 7.18
CA GLN A 261 -10.13 4.57 6.58
C GLN A 261 -8.99 3.96 7.41
N LEU A 262 -8.19 4.80 8.04
CA LEU A 262 -7.02 4.44 8.83
C LEU A 262 -7.22 4.84 10.29
N MET A 263 -6.59 4.12 11.22
CA MET A 263 -6.70 4.40 12.66
C MET A 263 -6.19 5.78 13.04
N MET A 264 -5.24 6.37 12.30
CA MET A 264 -4.79 7.75 12.52
C MET A 264 -5.83 8.80 12.16
N GLY A 265 -6.97 8.44 11.54
CA GLY A 265 -8.13 9.29 11.32
C GLY A 265 -8.08 10.20 10.11
N PHE A 266 -6.99 10.23 9.37
CA PHE A 266 -6.86 11.05 8.17
C PHE A 266 -6.55 10.22 6.94
N THR A 267 -7.06 10.66 5.79
CA THR A 267 -6.70 10.12 4.48
C THR A 267 -5.60 10.97 3.84
N SER A 268 -5.07 10.51 2.70
CA SER A 268 -4.09 11.27 1.93
C SER A 268 -4.69 12.61 1.48
N THR A 269 -3.90 13.67 1.59
CA THR A 269 -4.22 15.01 1.06
C THR A 269 -3.80 15.21 -0.39
N GLN A 270 -3.30 14.19 -1.03
CA GLN A 270 -2.99 14.28 -2.45
C GLN A 270 -4.30 14.44 -3.20
N THR A 271 -4.34 15.35 -4.19
CA THR A 271 -5.54 15.59 -5.02
C THR A 271 -6.05 14.30 -5.68
N GLN A 272 -5.14 13.35 -5.90
CA GLN A 272 -5.43 11.96 -6.19
C GLN A 272 -4.80 11.14 -5.06
N ALA A 273 -5.60 10.63 -4.15
CA ALA A 273 -5.12 9.94 -2.94
C ALA A 273 -4.25 8.71 -3.24
N LEU A 274 -4.44 8.09 -4.40
CA LEU A 274 -3.64 6.96 -4.85
C LEU A 274 -2.45 7.37 -5.73
N GLY A 275 -2.37 8.61 -6.18
CA GLY A 275 -1.47 9.01 -7.25
C GLY A 275 -1.86 8.40 -8.61
N PRO A 276 -1.21 8.81 -9.71
CA PRO A 276 -1.39 8.18 -11.01
C PRO A 276 -0.80 6.77 -11.01
N SER A 277 -1.63 5.79 -11.37
CA SER A 277 -1.30 4.36 -11.24
C SER A 277 -0.12 3.87 -12.11
N ASN A 278 0.26 4.62 -13.13
CA ASN A 278 1.37 4.25 -14.02
C ASN A 278 2.72 4.89 -13.63
N ILE A 279 2.73 6.00 -12.88
CA ILE A 279 3.98 6.69 -12.50
C ILE A 279 4.94 5.79 -11.69
N PRO A 280 4.47 4.88 -10.82
CA PRO A 280 5.36 4.00 -10.07
C PRO A 280 6.18 3.04 -10.94
N SER A 281 5.77 2.76 -12.18
CA SER A 281 6.52 1.82 -13.04
C SER A 281 7.91 2.33 -13.38
N PHE A 282 8.86 1.39 -13.46
CA PHE A 282 10.27 1.70 -13.70
C PHE A 282 10.53 2.48 -14.99
N GLU A 283 9.72 2.26 -16.02
CA GLU A 283 9.90 2.86 -17.34
C GLU A 283 9.07 4.13 -17.56
N THR A 284 8.16 4.51 -16.65
CA THR A 284 7.22 5.60 -16.92
C THR A 284 7.91 6.96 -16.98
N LEU A 285 8.70 7.30 -15.97
CA LEU A 285 9.35 8.61 -15.90
C LEU A 285 10.72 8.60 -16.57
N PRO A 286 11.00 9.55 -17.48
CA PRO A 286 12.29 9.64 -18.14
C PRO A 286 13.44 9.78 -17.16
N GLY A 287 14.54 9.07 -17.39
CA GLY A 287 15.79 9.19 -16.62
C GLY A 287 15.75 8.59 -15.21
N VAL A 288 14.64 8.01 -14.77
CA VAL A 288 14.55 7.39 -13.45
C VAL A 288 15.17 6.00 -13.45
N THR A 289 14.91 5.19 -14.48
CA THR A 289 15.59 3.91 -14.69
C THR A 289 15.93 3.66 -16.18
N ASP A 290 16.76 2.65 -16.40
CA ASP A 290 17.15 2.17 -17.73
C ASP A 290 16.13 1.17 -18.35
N GLN A 291 14.94 1.05 -17.79
CA GLN A 291 13.96 0.03 -18.21
C GLN A 291 13.13 0.41 -19.45
N TRP A 292 13.15 1.66 -19.86
CA TRP A 292 12.54 2.08 -21.12
C TRP A 292 13.52 1.89 -22.30
N PRO A 293 13.08 1.37 -23.49
CA PRO A 293 11.70 0.90 -23.78
C PRO A 293 11.49 -0.60 -23.53
N ASN A 294 12.52 -1.40 -23.35
CA ASN A 294 12.45 -2.87 -23.41
C ASN A 294 13.14 -3.58 -22.23
N GLY A 295 13.21 -2.95 -21.07
CA GLY A 295 13.82 -3.56 -19.88
C GLY A 295 13.08 -4.80 -19.42
N TYR A 296 13.82 -5.73 -18.82
CA TYR A 296 13.25 -6.97 -18.25
C TYR A 296 12.17 -6.69 -17.23
N PHE A 297 12.34 -5.62 -16.43
CA PHE A 297 11.41 -5.19 -15.39
C PHE A 297 10.43 -4.11 -15.83
N ALA A 298 10.34 -3.77 -17.12
CA ALA A 298 9.32 -2.86 -17.62
C ALA A 298 7.91 -3.33 -17.26
N ALA A 299 7.00 -2.42 -16.85
CA ALA A 299 5.74 -2.66 -16.15
C ALA A 299 5.89 -3.25 -14.73
N GLY A 300 7.11 -3.20 -14.18
CA GLY A 300 7.39 -3.44 -12.77
C GLY A 300 7.65 -2.14 -12.02
N CYS A 301 7.88 -2.23 -10.72
CA CYS A 301 8.20 -1.10 -9.86
C CYS A 301 9.04 -1.52 -8.65
N ALA A 302 9.54 -0.55 -7.90
CA ALA A 302 10.06 -0.77 -6.56
C ALA A 302 8.93 -0.67 -5.53
N MET A 303 9.00 -1.45 -4.46
CA MET A 303 8.04 -1.40 -3.36
C MET A 303 8.77 -1.34 -2.02
N HIS A 304 8.29 -0.47 -1.13
CA HIS A 304 8.67 -0.47 0.28
C HIS A 304 7.57 -1.08 1.12
N LEU A 305 7.93 -1.90 2.12
CA LEU A 305 7.05 -2.49 3.11
C LEU A 305 7.62 -2.25 4.50
N SER A 306 6.84 -1.61 5.39
CA SER A 306 7.16 -1.46 6.81
C SER A 306 5.99 -1.90 7.68
N HIS A 307 6.29 -2.42 8.87
CA HIS A 307 5.33 -2.53 9.96
C HIS A 307 5.54 -1.37 10.93
N LEU A 308 4.46 -0.64 11.22
CA LEU A 308 4.46 0.53 12.09
C LEU A 308 3.52 0.29 13.27
N TYR A 309 3.99 0.47 14.50
CA TYR A 309 3.12 0.63 15.65
C TYR A 309 2.60 2.07 15.72
N LEU A 310 1.31 2.22 16.07
CA LEU A 310 0.62 3.50 16.17
C LEU A 310 0.31 3.81 17.63
N ASP A 311 0.76 4.96 18.13
CA ASP A 311 0.41 5.47 19.45
C ASP A 311 -0.98 6.17 19.41
N ILE A 312 -2.03 5.36 19.25
CA ILE A 312 -3.42 5.81 19.13
C ILE A 312 -3.90 6.48 20.41
N ASP A 313 -3.44 5.99 21.58
CA ASP A 313 -3.78 6.57 22.87
C ASP A 313 -3.35 8.04 22.94
N THR A 314 -2.07 8.31 22.82
CA THR A 314 -1.59 9.71 22.86
C THR A 314 -2.15 10.54 21.71
N TRP A 315 -2.29 9.96 20.51
CA TRP A 315 -2.81 10.65 19.34
C TRP A 315 -4.22 11.21 19.56
N TYR A 316 -5.09 10.46 20.24
CA TYR A 316 -6.46 10.89 20.47
C TYR A 316 -6.73 11.45 21.87
N ASN A 317 -6.04 10.99 22.89
CA ASN A 317 -6.30 11.40 24.27
C ASN A 317 -5.49 12.63 24.69
N SER A 318 -4.31 12.86 24.10
CA SER A 318 -3.44 13.99 24.46
C SER A 318 -3.49 15.13 23.43
N PHE A 319 -3.81 14.85 22.15
CA PHE A 319 -3.87 15.87 21.11
C PHE A 319 -5.32 16.24 20.79
N THR A 320 -5.57 17.57 20.72
CA THR A 320 -6.83 18.10 20.17
C THR A 320 -6.94 17.79 18.68
N TYR A 321 -8.12 17.96 18.09
CA TYR A 321 -8.29 17.82 16.64
C TYR A 321 -7.39 18.82 15.86
N LYS A 322 -7.25 20.05 16.37
CA LYS A 322 -6.35 21.05 15.80
C LYS A 322 -4.91 20.56 15.80
N ASP A 323 -4.42 20.02 16.91
CA ASP A 323 -3.05 19.50 17.01
C ASP A 323 -2.81 18.38 15.99
N ARG A 324 -3.78 17.49 15.83
CA ARG A 324 -3.71 16.38 14.87
C ARG A 324 -3.67 16.88 13.42
N VAL A 325 -4.53 17.86 13.05
CA VAL A 325 -4.53 18.50 11.73
C VAL A 325 -3.19 19.15 11.44
N GLN A 326 -2.67 19.93 12.39
CA GLN A 326 -1.41 20.66 12.20
C GLN A 326 -0.20 19.71 12.06
N ARG A 327 -0.16 18.62 12.83
CA ARG A 327 0.92 17.62 12.75
C ARG A 327 0.82 16.75 11.50
N MET A 328 -0.40 16.41 11.08
CA MET A 328 -0.61 15.61 9.88
C MET A 328 -0.32 16.43 8.61
N PHE A 329 -0.74 17.70 8.54
CA PHE A 329 -0.69 18.50 7.32
C PHE A 329 0.33 19.64 7.39
N SER A 330 0.00 20.72 8.05
CA SER A 330 0.93 21.82 8.40
C SER A 330 0.30 22.75 9.46
N PRO A 331 1.10 23.50 10.21
CA PRO A 331 0.61 24.48 11.17
C PRO A 331 -0.30 25.55 10.53
N ARG A 332 -0.17 25.78 9.22
CA ARG A 332 -0.93 26.78 8.45
C ARG A 332 -2.27 26.25 7.95
N ASN A 333 -2.54 24.95 8.04
CA ASN A 333 -3.80 24.39 7.56
C ASN A 333 -4.97 24.92 8.37
N ALA A 334 -6.03 25.32 7.66
CA ALA A 334 -7.33 25.57 8.29
C ALA A 334 -7.83 24.29 8.97
N VAL A 335 -8.35 24.45 10.18
CA VAL A 335 -8.91 23.35 10.95
C VAL A 335 -10.40 23.32 10.71
N PRO A 336 -10.96 22.23 10.13
CA PRO A 336 -12.39 22.08 9.98
C PRO A 336 -13.12 22.12 11.33
N ASN A 337 -14.35 22.65 11.34
CA ASN A 337 -15.16 22.68 12.56
C ASN A 337 -15.63 21.27 13.00
N ASP A 338 -15.85 20.37 12.04
CA ASP A 338 -16.23 18.98 12.33
C ASP A 338 -14.97 18.12 12.52
N PRO A 339 -14.73 17.59 13.74
CA PRO A 339 -13.60 16.73 14.05
C PRO A 339 -13.65 15.34 13.36
N ASN A 340 -14.77 15.00 12.72
CA ASN A 340 -14.89 13.81 11.87
C ASN A 340 -14.38 14.04 10.43
N THR A 341 -14.02 15.26 10.07
CA THR A 341 -13.45 15.53 8.74
C THR A 341 -12.09 14.84 8.59
N VAL A 342 -12.04 13.79 7.75
CA VAL A 342 -10.84 12.94 7.58
C VAL A 342 -9.99 13.36 6.39
N THR A 343 -10.57 14.06 5.42
CA THR A 343 -9.88 14.54 4.22
C THR A 343 -9.77 16.06 4.29
N ILE A 344 -8.56 16.56 4.46
CA ILE A 344 -8.29 18.00 4.44
C ILE A 344 -7.87 18.36 3.02
N ALA A 345 -8.74 19.08 2.30
CA ALA A 345 -8.45 19.53 0.96
C ALA A 345 -7.31 20.56 0.99
N ASN A 346 -6.15 20.12 0.57
CA ASN A 346 -5.15 21.05 0.04
C ASN A 346 -5.44 21.12 -1.46
N GLY A 347 -6.04 22.18 -1.94
CA GLY A 347 -6.33 22.35 -3.36
C GLY A 347 -5.10 22.03 -4.24
N PRO A 348 -5.25 21.82 -5.55
CA PRO A 348 -4.16 21.41 -6.44
C PRO A 348 -2.96 22.37 -6.42
N ALA A 349 -3.16 23.61 -5.97
CA ALA A 349 -2.12 24.64 -5.82
C ALA A 349 -1.42 24.64 -4.43
N GLN A 350 -1.88 23.84 -3.47
CA GLN A 350 -1.38 23.90 -2.09
C GLN A 350 -0.36 22.81 -1.75
N VAL A 351 0.60 22.60 -2.64
CA VAL A 351 1.85 21.97 -2.24
C VAL A 351 2.60 22.99 -1.38
N SER A 352 2.92 22.65 -0.14
CA SER A 352 3.76 23.48 0.70
C SER A 352 5.10 23.71 0.02
N THR A 353 5.49 24.96 -0.16
CA THR A 353 6.83 25.30 -0.66
C THR A 353 7.88 25.14 0.44
N MET A 354 9.15 24.95 0.08
CA MET A 354 10.25 24.93 1.06
C MET A 354 10.32 26.23 1.89
N ALA A 355 10.02 27.38 1.28
CA ALA A 355 9.95 28.66 2.02
C ALA A 355 8.89 28.61 3.12
N GLN A 356 7.72 28.06 2.82
CA GLN A 356 6.64 27.89 3.80
C GLN A 356 7.01 26.89 4.89
N VAL A 357 7.66 25.77 4.55
CA VAL A 357 8.14 24.80 5.56
C VAL A 357 9.19 25.43 6.48
N LYS A 358 10.12 26.23 5.93
CA LYS A 358 11.10 26.98 6.71
C LYS A 358 10.43 28.02 7.62
N GLN A 359 9.36 28.68 7.15
CA GLN A 359 8.57 29.60 7.96
C GLN A 359 7.83 28.87 9.11
N ASP A 360 7.27 27.68 8.87
CA ASP A 360 6.66 26.84 9.90
C ASP A 360 7.70 26.47 10.97
N ALA A 361 8.89 26.04 10.54
CA ALA A 361 9.99 25.67 11.44
C ALA A 361 10.46 26.83 12.33
N THR A 362 10.50 28.06 11.82
CA THR A 362 10.93 29.23 12.60
C THR A 362 9.83 29.81 13.47
N GLY A 363 8.61 29.90 12.95
CA GLY A 363 7.47 30.56 13.60
C GLY A 363 6.76 29.67 14.62
N SER A 364 6.39 28.45 14.21
CA SER A 364 5.60 27.53 15.03
C SER A 364 6.42 26.51 15.79
N LYS A 365 7.70 26.30 15.40
CA LYS A 365 8.53 25.17 15.87
C LYS A 365 7.86 23.81 15.71
N LEU A 366 6.95 23.70 14.73
CA LEU A 366 6.18 22.50 14.40
C LEU A 366 6.17 22.31 12.88
N LEU A 367 6.44 21.10 12.43
CA LEU A 367 6.40 20.73 11.03
C LEU A 367 5.29 19.72 10.79
N GLY A 368 4.54 19.87 9.69
CA GLY A 368 3.50 18.93 9.31
C GLY A 368 4.06 17.79 8.46
N HIS A 369 3.62 16.56 8.72
CA HIS A 369 4.02 15.36 7.99
C HIS A 369 3.84 15.51 6.47
N ASN A 370 2.67 15.98 6.03
CA ASN A 370 2.37 16.15 4.61
C ASN A 370 3.24 17.24 3.98
N ALA A 371 3.43 18.38 4.66
CA ALA A 371 4.24 19.49 4.16
C ALA A 371 5.70 19.08 3.92
N LEU A 372 6.26 18.26 4.80
CA LEU A 372 7.60 17.67 4.64
C LEU A 372 7.65 16.70 3.45
N LEU A 373 6.73 15.75 3.40
CA LEU A 373 6.73 14.72 2.36
C LEU A 373 6.54 15.27 0.95
N GLN A 374 5.75 16.31 0.77
CA GLN A 374 5.48 16.92 -0.53
C GLN A 374 6.75 17.35 -1.25
N GLN A 375 7.80 17.74 -0.52
CA GLN A 375 9.07 18.17 -1.09
C GLN A 375 9.81 17.03 -1.84
N ALA A 376 9.58 15.79 -1.47
CA ALA A 376 10.25 14.61 -2.03
C ALA A 376 9.32 13.68 -2.83
N THR A 377 8.00 13.79 -2.65
CA THR A 377 7.04 12.85 -3.23
C THR A 377 6.26 13.40 -4.42
N ARG A 378 6.47 14.65 -4.79
CA ARG A 378 5.77 15.30 -5.90
C ARG A 378 6.72 15.69 -7.02
N LEU A 379 6.21 15.73 -8.24
CA LEU A 379 6.98 16.24 -9.38
C LEU A 379 7.28 17.72 -9.16
N ALA A 380 8.56 18.07 -9.19
CA ALA A 380 9.05 19.45 -8.99
C ALA A 380 8.64 20.41 -10.14
N GLY A 381 8.39 19.86 -11.32
CA GLY A 381 7.95 20.59 -12.51
C GLY A 381 7.01 19.72 -13.37
N THR A 382 6.34 20.38 -14.32
CA THR A 382 5.58 19.64 -15.36
C THR A 382 6.55 18.83 -16.20
N THR A 383 6.22 17.56 -16.42
CA THR A 383 7.01 16.63 -17.26
C THR A 383 6.12 15.84 -18.21
N TYR A 384 6.74 15.21 -19.20
CA TYR A 384 6.10 14.21 -20.04
C TYR A 384 6.72 12.86 -19.73
N ASP A 385 5.90 11.81 -19.64
CA ASP A 385 6.42 10.46 -19.48
C ASP A 385 6.95 9.91 -20.82
N ASN A 386 7.56 8.73 -20.75
CA ASN A 386 8.08 8.06 -21.95
C ASN A 386 7.01 7.65 -22.97
N TYR A 387 5.74 7.67 -22.57
CA TYR A 387 4.58 7.39 -23.43
C TYR A 387 3.92 8.67 -24.00
N GLY A 388 4.53 9.86 -23.72
CA GLY A 388 4.05 11.17 -24.19
C GLY A 388 2.91 11.76 -23.34
N ARG A 389 2.53 11.14 -22.20
CA ARG A 389 1.51 11.69 -21.30
C ARG A 389 2.10 12.84 -20.49
N ARG A 390 1.35 13.94 -20.42
CA ARG A 390 1.74 15.11 -19.62
C ARG A 390 1.35 14.92 -18.15
N TRP A 391 2.32 15.14 -17.26
CA TRP A 391 2.13 15.18 -15.81
C TRP A 391 2.43 16.57 -15.29
N PRO A 392 1.46 17.27 -14.69
CA PRO A 392 1.67 18.63 -14.18
C PRO A 392 2.57 18.63 -12.94
N GLN A 393 3.20 19.78 -12.69
CA GLN A 393 3.89 20.05 -11.41
C GLN A 393 2.97 19.70 -10.23
N GLY A 394 3.54 19.12 -9.18
CA GLY A 394 2.82 18.72 -7.98
C GLY A 394 2.12 17.35 -8.08
N THR A 395 2.19 16.67 -9.23
CA THR A 395 1.68 15.29 -9.36
C THR A 395 2.41 14.36 -8.37
N PRO A 396 1.68 13.59 -7.55
CA PRO A 396 2.30 12.63 -6.64
C PRO A 396 2.92 11.46 -7.39
N VAL A 397 4.13 11.06 -6.97
CA VAL A 397 4.87 9.94 -7.58
C VAL A 397 4.56 8.59 -6.93
N PRO A 398 4.55 8.45 -5.58
CA PRO A 398 4.24 7.17 -4.95
C PRO A 398 2.77 6.79 -5.10
N LEU A 399 2.53 5.50 -5.35
CA LEU A 399 1.24 4.87 -5.15
C LEU A 399 1.26 4.16 -3.79
N ARG A 400 0.38 4.54 -2.86
CA ARG A 400 0.33 3.98 -1.51
C ARG A 400 -0.86 3.04 -1.38
N GLU A 401 -0.62 1.93 -0.70
CA GLU A 401 -1.64 0.93 -0.37
C GLU A 401 -1.49 0.49 1.10
N ASP A 402 -1.41 1.47 1.99
CA ASP A 402 -1.29 1.24 3.43
C ASP A 402 -2.56 0.58 3.96
N PHE A 403 -2.42 -0.32 4.93
CA PHE A 403 -3.56 -0.96 5.58
C PHE A 403 -3.33 -1.14 7.09
N ASN A 404 -4.42 -1.03 7.85
CA ASN A 404 -4.38 -1.17 9.31
C ASN A 404 -4.12 -2.62 9.72
N THR A 405 -3.54 -2.79 10.90
CA THR A 405 -3.43 -4.09 11.58
C THR A 405 -3.67 -3.93 13.08
N LEU A 406 -4.07 -5.02 13.71
CA LEU A 406 -4.14 -5.16 15.17
C LEU A 406 -3.24 -6.31 15.64
N ASP A 407 -2.41 -6.85 14.75
CA ASP A 407 -1.59 -8.02 14.98
C ASP A 407 -0.14 -7.67 15.27
N ASP A 408 0.57 -8.60 15.93
CA ASP A 408 2.01 -8.64 15.95
C ASP A 408 2.50 -9.73 14.97
N PRO A 409 2.77 -9.38 13.71
CA PRO A 409 3.08 -10.34 12.66
C PRO A 409 4.40 -11.09 12.89
N PHE A 410 5.24 -10.62 13.84
CA PHE A 410 6.56 -11.18 14.15
C PHE A 410 6.54 -12.10 15.35
N ALA A 411 5.44 -12.10 16.13
CA ALA A 411 5.16 -13.12 17.13
C ALA A 411 4.50 -14.38 16.53
N TRP A 412 4.24 -14.36 15.21
CA TRP A 412 3.62 -15.48 14.53
C TRP A 412 4.61 -16.64 14.33
N THR A 413 4.17 -17.84 14.66
CA THR A 413 4.80 -19.11 14.28
C THR A 413 3.81 -19.93 13.47
N PRO A 414 4.24 -20.78 12.50
CA PRO A 414 3.35 -21.63 11.73
C PRO A 414 2.38 -22.38 12.63
N GLY A 415 1.07 -22.28 12.33
CA GLY A 415 0.00 -22.91 13.11
C GLY A 415 -0.48 -22.11 14.33
N THR A 416 0.14 -21.00 14.67
CA THR A 416 -0.37 -20.09 15.72
C THR A 416 -0.99 -18.84 15.10
N VAL A 417 -2.18 -18.48 15.57
CA VAL A 417 -2.76 -17.16 15.32
C VAL A 417 -2.83 -16.46 16.65
N GLY A 418 -1.97 -15.47 16.84
CA GLY A 418 -1.98 -14.65 18.02
C GLY A 418 -2.52 -13.27 17.71
N PRO A 419 -3.76 -12.91 18.11
CA PRO A 419 -4.15 -11.51 18.11
C PRO A 419 -3.39 -10.81 19.23
N THR A 420 -2.69 -9.77 18.88
CA THR A 420 -2.27 -8.78 19.86
C THR A 420 -3.09 -7.53 19.57
N ASN A 421 -3.72 -6.95 20.59
CA ASN A 421 -4.46 -5.70 20.45
C ASN A 421 -3.48 -4.51 20.28
N LYS A 422 -2.54 -4.64 19.36
CA LYS A 422 -1.52 -3.62 19.07
C LYS A 422 -1.91 -2.86 17.82
N PRO A 423 -2.40 -1.62 17.94
CA PRO A 423 -2.73 -0.82 16.79
C PRO A 423 -1.49 -0.57 15.95
N GLY A 424 -1.60 -0.88 14.67
CA GLY A 424 -0.51 -0.77 13.73
C GLY A 424 -0.96 -0.47 12.32
N MET A 425 0.02 -0.30 11.45
CA MET A 425 -0.18 -0.13 10.02
C MET A 425 0.93 -0.84 9.27
N HIS A 426 0.57 -1.55 8.22
CA HIS A 426 1.51 -1.98 7.21
C HIS A 426 1.58 -0.89 6.14
N PHE A 427 2.68 -0.14 6.16
CA PHE A 427 2.94 0.89 5.17
C PHE A 427 3.47 0.26 3.90
N VAL A 428 2.76 0.47 2.79
CA VAL A 428 3.10 -0.04 1.46
C VAL A 428 3.17 1.13 0.48
N ALA A 429 4.33 1.31 -0.16
CA ALA A 429 4.51 2.33 -1.18
C ALA A 429 5.17 1.73 -2.42
N PHE A 430 4.50 1.85 -3.57
CA PHE A 430 5.06 1.57 -4.89
C PHE A 430 5.67 2.84 -5.46
N VAL A 431 6.90 2.74 -5.95
CA VAL A 431 7.69 3.88 -6.44
C VAL A 431 8.53 3.46 -7.65
N PRO A 432 8.90 4.40 -8.55
CA PRO A 432 9.73 4.08 -9.72
C PRO A 432 11.20 3.81 -9.39
N GLY A 433 11.56 3.79 -8.10
CA GLY A 433 12.88 3.47 -7.59
C GLY A 433 12.96 3.76 -6.09
N HIS A 434 13.68 2.92 -5.33
CA HIS A 434 13.74 3.04 -3.87
C HIS A 434 14.37 4.36 -3.38
N HIS A 435 15.22 5.00 -4.20
CA HIS A 435 15.75 6.33 -3.89
C HIS A 435 14.64 7.39 -3.69
N LYS A 436 13.48 7.23 -4.37
CA LYS A 436 12.31 8.11 -4.17
C LYS A 436 11.67 7.89 -2.80
N PHE A 437 11.60 6.63 -2.35
CA PHE A 437 11.14 6.32 -1.00
C PHE A 437 12.15 6.82 0.06
N HIS A 438 13.45 6.60 -0.15
CA HIS A 438 14.48 7.07 0.78
C HIS A 438 14.41 8.60 0.96
N ALA A 439 14.29 9.36 -0.14
CA ALA A 439 14.14 10.81 -0.09
C ALA A 439 12.87 11.22 0.67
N ALA A 440 11.75 10.53 0.44
CA ALA A 440 10.49 10.79 1.15
C ALA A 440 10.63 10.55 2.66
N ARG A 441 11.26 9.43 3.04
CA ARG A 441 11.44 9.08 4.45
C ARG A 441 12.43 10.00 5.17
N LEU A 442 13.50 10.43 4.49
CA LEU A 442 14.42 11.45 5.00
C LEU A 442 13.69 12.81 5.18
N ALA A 443 12.86 13.21 4.21
CA ALA A 443 12.06 14.42 4.32
C ALA A 443 11.12 14.38 5.53
N MET A 444 10.51 13.23 5.80
CA MET A 444 9.70 12.98 6.98
C MET A 444 10.48 13.22 8.29
N ASP A 445 11.79 12.95 8.27
CA ASP A 445 12.72 13.21 9.38
C ASP A 445 13.34 14.61 9.34
N GLY A 446 12.81 15.49 8.50
CA GLY A 446 13.30 16.87 8.39
C GLY A 446 14.63 17.02 7.64
N VAL A 447 15.10 15.98 6.95
CA VAL A 447 16.29 16.04 6.07
C VAL A 447 15.81 16.17 4.63
N MET A 448 15.88 17.40 4.10
CA MET A 448 15.22 17.78 2.86
C MET A 448 16.10 17.59 1.62
N PRO A 449 15.51 17.40 0.43
CA PRO A 449 16.28 17.25 -0.83
C PRO A 449 17.16 18.44 -1.20
N ASP A 450 16.84 19.66 -0.71
CA ASP A 450 17.64 20.86 -0.93
C ASP A 450 18.83 21.00 0.04
N GLY A 451 19.09 19.99 0.87
CA GLY A 451 20.13 19.98 1.89
C GLY A 451 19.72 20.64 3.22
N THR A 452 18.52 21.20 3.34
CA THR A 452 18.03 21.72 4.61
C THR A 452 17.85 20.60 5.62
N ASN A 453 18.37 20.78 6.85
CA ASN A 453 18.16 19.85 7.95
C ASN A 453 17.44 20.57 9.09
N PHE A 454 16.17 20.20 9.33
CA PHE A 454 15.37 20.81 10.38
C PHE A 454 15.68 20.27 11.79
N ARG A 455 16.40 19.15 11.90
CA ARG A 455 16.78 18.53 13.17
C ARG A 455 17.90 19.28 13.88
N THR A 456 18.69 20.03 13.14
CA THR A 456 19.95 20.64 13.62
C THR A 456 20.03 22.13 13.26
N GLY A 457 21.07 22.78 13.79
CA GLY A 457 21.39 24.17 13.46
C GLY A 457 20.33 25.16 13.97
N GLN A 458 20.01 26.15 13.15
CA GLN A 458 19.09 27.21 13.51
C GLN A 458 17.65 26.75 13.77
N TYR A 459 17.25 25.63 13.20
CA TYR A 459 15.89 25.09 13.36
C TYR A 459 15.75 24.28 14.64
N ASN A 460 16.58 23.27 14.82
CA ASN A 460 16.65 22.38 16.01
C ASN A 460 15.27 21.86 16.45
N ILE A 461 14.48 21.34 15.48
CA ILE A 461 13.15 20.79 15.72
C ILE A 461 13.28 19.36 16.26
N PRO A 462 12.72 19.03 17.42
CA PRO A 462 12.77 17.67 17.97
C PRO A 462 11.78 16.75 17.23
N ASP A 463 11.99 15.42 17.32
CA ASP A 463 11.17 14.40 16.64
C ASP A 463 9.67 14.51 16.96
N GLN A 464 9.34 14.85 18.18
CA GLN A 464 7.96 15.01 18.64
C GLN A 464 7.20 16.12 17.92
N ASP A 465 7.91 17.09 17.30
CA ASP A 465 7.37 18.24 16.58
C ASP A 465 7.62 18.13 15.06
N MET A 466 8.14 16.96 14.61
CA MET A 466 8.22 16.59 13.19
C MET A 466 7.04 15.73 12.77
N GLY A 467 5.92 16.37 12.47
CA GLY A 467 4.72 15.69 11.99
C GLY A 467 4.21 14.63 12.96
N ILE A 468 4.16 13.40 12.48
CA ILE A 468 3.62 12.26 13.21
C ILE A 468 4.69 11.22 13.60
N ASN A 469 5.99 11.53 13.42
CA ASN A 469 7.08 10.58 13.65
C ASN A 469 7.06 9.96 15.05
N ALA A 470 6.83 10.77 16.09
CA ALA A 470 6.75 10.28 17.46
C ALA A 470 5.52 9.39 17.75
N LYS A 471 4.54 9.38 16.84
CA LYS A 471 3.29 8.60 16.97
C LYS A 471 3.26 7.35 16.11
N MET A 472 4.29 7.14 15.28
CA MET A 472 4.48 5.95 14.45
C MET A 472 5.90 5.42 14.65
N ARG A 473 6.02 4.17 15.07
CA ARG A 473 7.32 3.53 15.30
C ARG A 473 7.47 2.34 14.38
N ALA A 474 8.44 2.41 13.47
CA ALA A 474 8.76 1.28 12.61
C ALA A 474 9.40 0.15 13.43
N SER A 475 8.88 -1.07 13.32
CA SER A 475 9.45 -2.27 13.93
C SER A 475 10.27 -3.09 12.94
N HIS A 476 9.78 -3.22 11.71
CA HIS A 476 10.38 -3.99 10.63
C HIS A 476 10.23 -3.27 9.32
N ARG A 477 11.21 -3.43 8.41
CA ARG A 477 11.08 -2.97 7.04
C ARG A 477 11.94 -3.73 6.06
N GLN A 478 11.48 -3.78 4.81
CA GLN A 478 12.23 -4.26 3.68
C GLN A 478 11.78 -3.59 2.38
N ASN A 479 12.68 -3.55 1.41
CA ASN A 479 12.43 -3.13 0.05
C ASN A 479 12.35 -4.34 -0.89
N TYR A 480 11.44 -4.27 -1.86
CA TYR A 480 11.21 -5.33 -2.84
C TYR A 480 11.20 -4.79 -4.27
N VAL A 481 11.68 -5.60 -5.19
CA VAL A 481 11.45 -5.42 -6.63
C VAL A 481 10.14 -6.11 -6.97
N ILE A 482 9.21 -5.40 -7.59
CA ILE A 482 7.97 -5.96 -8.12
C ILE A 482 8.15 -6.14 -9.63
N PRO A 483 8.39 -7.36 -10.12
CA PRO A 483 8.50 -7.59 -11.55
C PRO A 483 7.16 -7.36 -12.26
N PRO A 484 7.15 -7.19 -13.59
CA PRO A 484 5.92 -7.31 -14.35
C PRO A 484 5.31 -8.72 -14.18
N ARG A 485 4.01 -8.85 -14.36
CA ARG A 485 3.30 -10.13 -14.20
C ARG A 485 3.94 -11.28 -14.97
N ARG A 486 4.43 -11.02 -16.19
CA ARG A 486 5.11 -12.04 -17.02
C ARG A 486 6.39 -12.62 -16.38
N ASN A 487 7.01 -11.89 -15.46
CA ASN A 487 8.27 -12.24 -14.82
C ASN A 487 8.16 -12.33 -13.28
N ARG A 488 6.94 -12.43 -12.74
CA ARG A 488 6.69 -12.33 -11.28
C ARG A 488 7.21 -13.50 -10.46
N SER A 489 7.36 -14.68 -11.09
CA SER A 489 7.82 -15.90 -10.42
C SER A 489 9.30 -16.11 -10.71
N PHE A 490 10.15 -16.17 -9.68
CA PHE A 490 11.60 -16.40 -9.77
C PHE A 490 12.26 -15.60 -10.92
N PRO A 491 12.27 -14.26 -10.85
CA PRO A 491 12.75 -13.43 -11.94
C PRO A 491 14.21 -13.76 -12.30
N LEU A 492 14.53 -13.68 -13.60
CA LEU A 492 15.83 -13.94 -14.23
C LEU A 492 16.27 -15.40 -14.31
N VAL A 493 15.64 -16.36 -13.62
CA VAL A 493 16.13 -17.75 -13.60
C VAL A 493 16.06 -18.43 -14.98
N GLU A 494 15.15 -18.01 -15.87
CA GLU A 494 15.07 -18.53 -17.24
C GLU A 494 16.32 -18.16 -18.08
N LEU A 495 17.06 -17.12 -17.65
CA LEU A 495 18.29 -16.65 -18.30
C LEU A 495 19.55 -17.36 -17.77
N LEU A 496 19.43 -18.16 -16.71
CA LEU A 496 20.53 -18.98 -16.21
C LEU A 496 20.90 -20.06 -17.23
N LYS A 497 22.21 -20.27 -17.43
CA LYS A 497 22.75 -21.35 -18.25
C LYS A 497 22.59 -22.71 -17.57
#